data_710ddb1ec7267bfc31952e558791863b
#
_entry.id   710ddb1ec7267bfc31952e558791863b
#
_cell.length_a   1.000
_cell.length_b   1.000
_cell.length_c   1.000
_cell.angle_alpha   90.00
_cell.angle_beta   90.00
_cell.angle_gamma   90.00
#
_symmetry.space_group_name_H-M   'P 1'
#
loop_
_entity.id
_entity.type
_entity.pdbx_description
1 polymer ?
#
loop_
_entity_poly.entity_id
_entity_poly.type
_entity_poly.pdbx_seq_one_letter_code
_entity_poly.pdbx_strand_id
1 'polypeptide(L)'
;KGTYFDLSSFKALMSYSLPLGLSSIIGMLSVQLDKLMIAGFFTPEKYAVFSIGATEFPVVGILSNSITSVLLPHLSSSDPEKMGVLYSGAVRKNTILVFPLMALCYIFAEPAITLIYGKLYTESAIYFKIYLFLLPLRIATYGILFQAFGKTRVVMYNSLFLLISNAILNYLLIIKFGMKGAAMATVIVTWLSVIIYLILIAKVLKLNLRAFFPLGKIAKNAILTIICAFFCMLIIKLGKSTIPFMLAGGVVFMIAYLFLGKKTGVILDYDIQLLKGIFTDTFNRLKK
;
A
#
# COMPACT_ATOMS: atom_id res chain seq x y z
N LYS A 1 -26.51 37.78 -18.61
CA LYS A 1 -27.24 36.92 -17.64
C LYS A 1 -26.60 35.55 -17.72
N GLY A 2 -25.65 35.25 -16.86
CA GLY A 2 -25.07 33.91 -16.77
C GLY A 2 -26.11 32.97 -16.17
N THR A 3 -26.43 31.90 -16.84
CA THR A 3 -27.20 30.78 -16.27
C THR A 3 -26.33 30.11 -15.22
N TYR A 4 -26.63 30.36 -13.95
CA TYR A 4 -25.89 29.83 -12.81
C TYR A 4 -25.97 28.30 -12.68
N PHE A 5 -26.84 27.65 -13.46
CA PHE A 5 -27.02 26.21 -13.46
C PHE A 5 -27.21 25.69 -14.89
N ASP A 6 -26.25 24.88 -15.35
CA ASP A 6 -26.34 24.17 -16.62
C ASP A 6 -26.54 22.67 -16.36
N LEU A 7 -27.65 22.13 -16.80
CA LEU A 7 -28.05 20.74 -16.61
C LEU A 7 -27.09 19.76 -17.30
N SER A 8 -26.47 20.16 -18.41
CA SER A 8 -25.51 19.32 -19.14
C SER A 8 -24.21 19.17 -18.34
N SER A 9 -23.71 20.28 -17.81
CA SER A 9 -22.54 20.31 -16.92
C SER A 9 -22.80 19.54 -15.62
N PHE A 10 -24.00 19.66 -15.04
CA PHE A 10 -24.40 18.89 -13.85
C PHE A 10 -24.41 17.39 -14.13
N LYS A 11 -25.01 16.94 -15.24
CA LYS A 11 -25.00 15.52 -15.65
C LYS A 11 -23.59 14.98 -15.86
N ALA A 12 -22.73 15.77 -16.50
CA ALA A 12 -21.32 15.40 -16.71
C ALA A 12 -20.58 15.24 -15.37
N LEU A 13 -20.77 16.21 -14.45
CA LEU A 13 -20.19 16.16 -13.11
C LEU A 13 -20.68 14.93 -12.32
N MET A 14 -21.98 14.67 -12.32
CA MET A 14 -22.57 13.51 -11.64
C MET A 14 -22.07 12.19 -12.23
N SER A 15 -21.98 12.09 -13.56
CA SER A 15 -21.47 10.90 -14.24
C SER A 15 -20.04 10.57 -13.87
N TYR A 16 -19.23 11.58 -13.55
CA TYR A 16 -17.84 11.43 -13.09
C TYR A 16 -17.75 11.17 -11.58
N SER A 17 -18.44 12.00 -10.78
CA SER A 17 -18.26 12.03 -9.32
C SER A 17 -19.02 10.92 -8.59
N LEU A 18 -20.22 10.55 -9.07
CA LEU A 18 -21.04 9.54 -8.40
C LEU A 18 -20.37 8.16 -8.35
N PRO A 19 -19.78 7.64 -9.47
CA PRO A 19 -19.04 6.37 -9.39
C PRO A 19 -17.85 6.42 -8.45
N LEU A 20 -17.14 7.56 -8.34
CA LEU A 20 -16.02 7.73 -7.40
C LEU A 20 -16.50 7.76 -5.96
N GLY A 21 -17.57 8.50 -5.66
CA GLY A 21 -18.17 8.54 -4.33
C GLY A 21 -18.62 7.15 -3.87
N LEU A 22 -19.33 6.43 -4.74
CA LEU A 22 -19.73 5.05 -4.46
C LEU A 22 -18.52 4.12 -4.28
N SER A 23 -17.49 4.25 -5.11
CA SER A 23 -16.27 3.44 -4.97
C SER A 23 -15.56 3.67 -3.64
N SER A 24 -15.59 4.91 -3.13
CA SER A 24 -15.01 5.25 -1.83
C SER A 24 -15.78 4.61 -0.66
N ILE A 25 -17.10 4.66 -0.68
CA ILE A 25 -17.97 4.02 0.32
C ILE A 25 -17.75 2.50 0.30
N ILE A 26 -17.79 1.89 -0.89
CA ILE A 26 -17.56 0.46 -1.07
C ILE A 26 -16.15 0.07 -0.60
N GLY A 27 -15.15 0.90 -0.87
CA GLY A 27 -13.78 0.70 -0.41
C GLY A 27 -13.68 0.71 1.12
N MET A 28 -14.34 1.66 1.80
CA MET A 28 -14.40 1.71 3.27
C MET A 28 -15.05 0.44 3.85
N LEU A 29 -16.16 0.00 3.27
CA LEU A 29 -16.81 -1.25 3.68
C LEU A 29 -15.90 -2.47 3.48
N SER A 30 -15.18 -2.53 2.37
CA SER A 30 -14.25 -3.63 2.06
C SER A 30 -13.12 -3.74 3.08
N VAL A 31 -12.59 -2.60 3.56
CA VAL A 31 -11.52 -2.56 4.57
C VAL A 31 -11.99 -3.02 5.95
N GLN A 32 -13.27 -2.84 6.27
CA GLN A 32 -13.82 -3.24 7.57
C GLN A 32 -14.49 -4.62 7.56
N LEU A 33 -14.68 -5.19 6.37
CA LEU A 33 -15.49 -6.39 6.20
C LEU A 33 -14.94 -7.60 6.97
N ASP A 34 -13.64 -7.83 6.91
CA ASP A 34 -12.97 -8.91 7.64
C ASP A 34 -13.14 -8.78 9.15
N LYS A 35 -13.00 -7.56 9.69
CA LYS A 35 -13.23 -7.28 11.12
C LYS A 35 -14.68 -7.52 11.52
N LEU A 36 -15.64 -7.10 10.68
CA LEU A 36 -17.06 -7.35 10.91
C LEU A 36 -17.38 -8.85 10.92
N MET A 37 -16.80 -9.60 9.99
CA MET A 37 -16.97 -11.05 9.94
C MET A 37 -16.34 -11.74 11.14
N ILE A 38 -15.12 -11.34 11.54
CA ILE A 38 -14.48 -11.90 12.75
C ILE A 38 -15.30 -11.60 14.01
N ALA A 39 -15.87 -10.39 14.12
CA ALA A 39 -16.77 -10.05 15.23
C ALA A 39 -18.04 -10.93 15.28
N GLY A 40 -18.54 -11.40 14.12
CA GLY A 40 -19.69 -12.29 14.05
C GLY A 40 -19.37 -13.78 14.29
N PHE A 41 -18.14 -14.22 14.01
CA PHE A 41 -17.77 -15.63 14.10
C PHE A 41 -17.00 -16.00 15.38
N PHE A 42 -16.37 -15.00 16.05
CA PHE A 42 -15.46 -15.25 17.18
C PHE A 42 -15.80 -14.39 18.39
N THR A 43 -15.16 -14.71 19.53
CA THR A 43 -15.35 -13.97 20.78
C THR A 43 -14.72 -12.57 20.72
N PRO A 44 -15.17 -11.63 21.59
CA PRO A 44 -14.61 -10.28 21.64
C PRO A 44 -13.09 -10.25 21.86
N GLU A 45 -12.54 -11.19 22.64
CA GLU A 45 -11.11 -11.29 22.91
C GLU A 45 -10.34 -11.64 21.61
N LYS A 46 -10.84 -12.61 20.84
CA LYS A 46 -10.27 -12.99 19.53
C LYS A 46 -10.39 -11.86 18.51
N TYR A 47 -11.53 -11.16 18.52
CA TYR A 47 -11.71 -9.96 17.70
C TYR A 47 -10.66 -8.89 18.02
N ALA A 48 -10.39 -8.62 19.33
CA ALA A 48 -9.39 -7.64 19.73
C ALA A 48 -7.98 -8.03 19.22
N VAL A 49 -7.58 -9.29 19.38
CA VAL A 49 -6.31 -9.81 18.85
C VAL A 49 -6.22 -9.66 17.33
N PHE A 50 -7.26 -10.04 16.60
CA PHE A 50 -7.32 -9.90 15.15
C PHE A 50 -7.27 -8.42 14.71
N SER A 51 -8.06 -7.56 15.35
CA SER A 51 -8.21 -6.14 14.99
C SER A 51 -6.90 -5.36 15.13
N ILE A 52 -6.08 -5.69 16.16
CA ILE A 52 -4.73 -5.12 16.32
C ILE A 52 -3.83 -5.54 15.15
N GLY A 53 -3.85 -6.84 14.80
CA GLY A 53 -3.05 -7.33 13.67
C GLY A 53 -3.52 -6.82 12.31
N ALA A 54 -4.84 -6.62 12.14
CA ALA A 54 -5.45 -6.10 10.93
C ALA A 54 -5.40 -4.55 10.83
N THR A 55 -4.50 -3.90 11.56
CA THR A 55 -4.33 -2.45 11.51
C THR A 55 -3.46 -2.07 10.31
N GLU A 56 -4.00 -1.23 9.42
CA GLU A 56 -3.20 -0.66 8.33
C GLU A 56 -2.14 0.29 8.89
N PHE A 57 -0.95 0.25 8.27
CA PHE A 57 0.14 1.14 8.67
C PHE A 57 -0.17 2.58 8.21
N PRO A 58 -0.41 3.55 9.12
CA PRO A 58 -0.95 4.88 8.76
C PRO A 58 -0.11 5.66 7.75
N VAL A 59 1.22 5.50 7.83
CA VAL A 59 2.18 6.20 6.94
C VAL A 59 1.92 5.88 5.46
N VAL A 60 1.49 4.66 5.15
CA VAL A 60 1.26 4.23 3.76
C VAL A 60 0.04 4.92 3.16
N GLY A 61 -1.03 5.08 3.94
CA GLY A 61 -2.21 5.84 3.52
C GLY A 61 -1.88 7.30 3.21
N ILE A 62 -1.10 7.95 4.08
CA ILE A 62 -0.64 9.33 3.88
C ILE A 62 0.19 9.47 2.60
N LEU A 63 1.13 8.57 2.37
CA LEU A 63 1.96 8.57 1.15
C LEU A 63 1.10 8.40 -0.11
N SER A 64 0.20 7.43 -0.13
CA SER A 64 -0.67 7.16 -1.29
C SER A 64 -1.57 8.37 -1.60
N ASN A 65 -2.16 9.00 -0.60
CA ASN A 65 -3.01 10.18 -0.77
C ASN A 65 -2.23 11.41 -1.25
N SER A 66 -1.04 11.64 -0.69
CA SER A 66 -0.17 12.75 -1.11
C SER A 66 0.25 12.61 -2.57
N ILE A 67 0.55 11.40 -3.02
CA ILE A 67 0.92 11.13 -4.41
C ILE A 67 -0.27 11.33 -5.33
N THR A 68 -1.45 10.83 -4.94
CA THR A 68 -2.68 10.98 -5.74
C THR A 68 -3.04 12.44 -5.94
N SER A 69 -3.00 13.26 -4.88
CA SER A 69 -3.37 14.68 -4.96
C SER A 69 -2.44 15.49 -5.85
N VAL A 70 -1.14 15.16 -5.88
CA VAL A 70 -0.17 15.82 -6.76
C VAL A 70 -0.23 15.26 -8.18
N LEU A 71 -0.39 13.95 -8.34
CA LEU A 71 -0.27 13.30 -9.64
C LEU A 71 -1.50 13.50 -10.52
N LEU A 72 -2.71 13.46 -9.95
CA LEU A 72 -3.96 13.50 -10.73
C LEU A 72 -4.09 14.74 -11.63
N PRO A 73 -3.83 15.98 -11.17
CA PRO A 73 -3.89 17.16 -12.05
C PRO A 73 -2.90 17.09 -13.22
N HIS A 74 -1.68 16.62 -12.93
CA HIS A 74 -0.64 16.48 -13.97
C HIS A 74 -0.97 15.38 -14.98
N LEU A 75 -1.53 14.26 -14.54
CA LEU A 75 -1.95 13.19 -15.44
C LEU A 75 -3.10 13.62 -16.35
N SER A 76 -4.07 14.41 -15.84
CA SER A 76 -5.22 14.86 -16.61
C SER A 76 -4.87 15.89 -17.71
N SER A 77 -3.75 16.60 -17.57
CA SER A 77 -3.30 17.65 -18.50
C SER A 77 -2.17 17.22 -19.43
N SER A 78 -1.65 15.99 -19.29
CA SER A 78 -0.43 15.55 -19.98
C SER A 78 -0.73 14.61 -21.16
N ASP A 79 0.17 14.62 -22.14
CA ASP A 79 0.27 13.62 -23.19
C ASP A 79 0.55 12.23 -22.59
N PRO A 80 0.02 11.12 -23.18
CA PRO A 80 0.18 9.76 -22.69
C PRO A 80 1.63 9.34 -22.41
N GLU A 81 2.60 9.79 -23.20
CA GLU A 81 4.01 9.50 -22.96
C GLU A 81 4.52 10.19 -21.69
N LYS A 82 4.20 11.47 -21.50
CA LYS A 82 4.55 12.23 -20.31
C LYS A 82 3.86 11.66 -19.06
N MET A 83 2.61 11.23 -19.20
CA MET A 83 1.89 10.52 -18.14
C MET A 83 2.65 9.26 -17.69
N GLY A 84 3.13 8.45 -18.63
CA GLY A 84 3.90 7.23 -18.34
C GLY A 84 5.16 7.51 -17.55
N VAL A 85 5.92 8.54 -17.94
CA VAL A 85 7.15 8.95 -17.25
C VAL A 85 6.85 9.42 -15.81
N LEU A 86 5.85 10.28 -15.63
CA LEU A 86 5.46 10.81 -14.32
C LEU A 86 4.99 9.68 -13.39
N TYR A 87 4.08 8.85 -13.87
CA TYR A 87 3.52 7.75 -13.09
C TYR A 87 4.58 6.71 -12.73
N SER A 88 5.38 6.28 -13.71
CA SER A 88 6.49 5.34 -13.50
C SER A 88 7.53 5.88 -12.50
N GLY A 89 7.82 7.18 -12.57
CA GLY A 89 8.68 7.86 -11.62
C GLY A 89 8.13 7.82 -10.19
N ALA A 90 6.83 8.07 -10.02
CA ALA A 90 6.16 8.00 -8.72
C ALA A 90 6.16 6.56 -8.17
N VAL A 91 5.79 5.57 -8.98
CA VAL A 91 5.82 4.14 -8.62
C VAL A 91 7.22 3.73 -8.16
N ARG A 92 8.27 4.10 -8.90
CA ARG A 92 9.65 3.80 -8.52
C ARG A 92 10.03 4.40 -7.15
N LYS A 93 9.71 5.68 -6.92
CA LYS A 93 10.00 6.34 -5.64
C LYS A 93 9.28 5.67 -4.47
N ASN A 94 8.03 5.26 -4.68
CA ASN A 94 7.27 4.55 -3.66
C ASN A 94 7.88 3.21 -3.29
N THR A 95 8.44 2.45 -4.26
CA THR A 95 9.09 1.18 -3.94
C THR A 95 10.27 1.37 -3.00
N ILE A 96 11.04 2.47 -3.14
CA ILE A 96 12.20 2.77 -2.29
C ILE A 96 11.80 2.96 -0.82
N LEU A 97 10.59 3.45 -0.57
CA LEU A 97 10.06 3.66 0.79
C LEU A 97 9.31 2.44 1.32
N VAL A 98 8.42 1.88 0.50
CA VAL A 98 7.46 0.85 0.93
C VAL A 98 8.15 -0.50 1.19
N PHE A 99 9.09 -0.92 0.34
CA PHE A 99 9.70 -2.24 0.48
C PHE A 99 10.57 -2.38 1.73
N PRO A 100 11.53 -1.46 2.03
CA PRO A 100 12.29 -1.56 3.26
C PRO A 100 11.41 -1.39 4.51
N LEU A 101 10.38 -0.52 4.45
CA LEU A 101 9.41 -0.39 5.53
C LEU A 101 8.69 -1.71 5.79
N MET A 102 8.18 -2.38 4.74
CA MET A 102 7.55 -3.69 4.84
C MET A 102 8.49 -4.71 5.49
N ALA A 103 9.75 -4.77 5.03
CA ALA A 103 10.71 -5.73 5.56
C ALA A 103 11.00 -5.51 7.04
N LEU A 104 11.21 -4.26 7.46
CA LEU A 104 11.42 -3.91 8.87
C LEU A 104 10.17 -4.22 9.69
N CYS A 105 8.98 -3.82 9.25
CA CYS A 105 7.73 -4.14 9.92
C CYS A 105 7.51 -5.65 10.05
N TYR A 106 7.90 -6.44 9.05
CA TYR A 106 7.79 -7.90 9.10
C TYR A 106 8.74 -8.53 10.14
N ILE A 107 10.01 -8.07 10.15
CA ILE A 107 11.03 -8.56 11.06
C ILE A 107 10.68 -8.19 12.51
N PHE A 108 10.23 -6.96 12.73
CA PHE A 108 9.94 -6.43 14.06
C PHE A 108 8.47 -6.54 14.49
N ALA A 109 7.62 -7.24 13.73
CA ALA A 109 6.18 -7.35 14.01
C ALA A 109 5.87 -7.81 15.43
N GLU A 110 6.47 -8.91 15.85
CA GLU A 110 6.21 -9.52 17.16
C GLU A 110 6.73 -8.66 18.32
N PRO A 111 8.01 -8.23 18.34
CA PRO A 111 8.50 -7.37 19.40
C PRO A 111 7.78 -6.02 19.44
N ALA A 112 7.43 -5.43 18.32
CA ALA A 112 6.71 -4.16 18.27
C ALA A 112 5.30 -4.29 18.85
N ILE A 113 4.54 -5.32 18.45
CA ILE A 113 3.20 -5.56 18.99
C ILE A 113 3.26 -5.86 20.47
N THR A 114 4.20 -6.69 20.91
CA THR A 114 4.37 -7.03 22.33
C THR A 114 4.75 -5.80 23.16
N LEU A 115 5.57 -4.91 22.62
CA LEU A 115 5.98 -3.68 23.29
C LEU A 115 4.83 -2.66 23.41
N ILE A 116 4.04 -2.50 22.34
CA ILE A 116 2.98 -1.47 22.27
C ILE A 116 1.71 -1.93 22.97
N TYR A 117 1.30 -3.19 22.76
CA TYR A 117 0.01 -3.71 23.23
C TYR A 117 0.12 -4.71 24.38
N GLY A 118 1.34 -5.14 24.72
CA GLY A 118 1.59 -6.12 25.76
C GLY A 118 1.58 -7.58 25.26
N LYS A 119 2.07 -8.49 26.15
CA LYS A 119 2.25 -9.92 25.82
C LYS A 119 0.96 -10.64 25.43
N LEU A 120 -0.19 -10.18 25.92
CA LEU A 120 -1.50 -10.76 25.62
C LEU A 120 -1.82 -10.73 24.11
N TYR A 121 -1.30 -9.74 23.40
CA TYR A 121 -1.55 -9.51 21.98
C TYR A 121 -0.44 -10.00 21.05
N THR A 122 0.51 -10.77 21.54
CA THR A 122 1.63 -11.29 20.72
C THR A 122 1.14 -12.07 19.49
N GLU A 123 0.04 -12.79 19.59
CA GLU A 123 -0.59 -13.51 18.47
C GLU A 123 -1.01 -12.57 17.32
N SER A 124 -1.34 -11.31 17.61
CA SER A 124 -1.70 -10.30 16.59
C SER A 124 -0.61 -10.11 15.54
N ALA A 125 0.67 -10.41 15.90
CA ALA A 125 1.79 -10.33 14.97
C ALA A 125 1.64 -11.24 13.74
N ILE A 126 0.95 -12.36 13.88
CA ILE A 126 0.70 -13.29 12.77
C ILE A 126 -0.20 -12.63 11.73
N TYR A 127 -1.30 -12.01 12.17
CA TYR A 127 -2.23 -11.31 11.30
C TYR A 127 -1.57 -10.08 10.67
N PHE A 128 -0.83 -9.32 11.48
CA PHE A 128 -0.07 -8.17 10.99
C PHE A 128 0.92 -8.56 9.88
N LYS A 129 1.68 -9.64 10.06
CA LYS A 129 2.59 -10.16 9.01
C LYS A 129 1.85 -10.54 7.73
N ILE A 130 0.64 -11.10 7.82
CA ILE A 130 -0.18 -11.40 6.63
C ILE A 130 -0.61 -10.11 5.94
N TYR A 131 -1.11 -9.10 6.68
CA TYR A 131 -1.54 -7.82 6.12
C TYR A 131 -0.39 -7.00 5.52
N LEU A 132 0.86 -7.18 5.99
CA LEU A 132 2.02 -6.55 5.37
C LEU A 132 2.19 -6.89 3.88
N PHE A 133 1.67 -8.03 3.41
CA PHE A 133 1.65 -8.37 1.98
C PHE A 133 0.75 -7.47 1.13
N LEU A 134 -0.04 -6.57 1.74
CA LEU A 134 -0.73 -5.50 1.04
C LEU A 134 0.19 -4.31 0.71
N LEU A 135 1.28 -4.11 1.46
CA LEU A 135 2.18 -2.96 1.28
C LEU A 135 2.79 -2.88 -0.14
N PRO A 136 3.25 -3.97 -0.77
CA PRO A 136 3.74 -3.92 -2.14
C PRO A 136 2.71 -3.39 -3.14
N LEU A 137 1.41 -3.53 -2.85
CA LEU A 137 0.34 -3.00 -3.70
C LEU A 137 0.15 -1.49 -3.52
N ARG A 138 0.64 -0.91 -2.43
CA ARG A 138 0.53 0.53 -2.14
C ARG A 138 1.61 1.38 -2.84
N ILE A 139 2.49 0.78 -3.66
CA ILE A 139 3.48 1.51 -4.45
C ILE A 139 2.85 2.36 -5.55
N ALA A 140 1.60 2.07 -5.92
CA ALA A 140 0.87 2.73 -6.99
C ALA A 140 -0.58 2.97 -6.61
N THR A 141 -1.18 4.02 -7.15
CA THR A 141 -2.62 4.28 -7.11
C THR A 141 -3.21 3.89 -8.46
N TYR A 142 -3.60 2.64 -8.63
CA TYR A 142 -4.01 2.05 -9.91
C TYR A 142 -5.25 2.73 -10.52
N GLY A 143 -6.21 3.13 -9.68
CA GLY A 143 -7.45 3.79 -10.12
C GLY A 143 -7.26 5.20 -10.68
N ILE A 144 -6.14 5.88 -10.37
CA ILE A 144 -5.91 7.28 -10.77
C ILE A 144 -5.86 7.46 -12.29
N LEU A 145 -5.34 6.46 -13.02
CA LEU A 145 -5.30 6.50 -14.48
C LEU A 145 -6.71 6.51 -15.07
N PHE A 146 -7.63 5.71 -14.53
CA PHE A 146 -9.03 5.72 -14.97
C PHE A 146 -9.73 7.04 -14.62
N GLN A 147 -9.38 7.66 -13.49
CA GLN A 147 -9.90 8.98 -13.11
C GLN A 147 -9.41 10.05 -14.10
N ALA A 148 -8.13 10.06 -14.44
CA ALA A 148 -7.53 11.00 -15.40
C ALA A 148 -8.17 10.89 -16.79
N PHE A 149 -8.55 9.68 -17.22
CA PHE A 149 -9.25 9.44 -18.50
C PHE A 149 -10.79 9.53 -18.40
N GLY A 150 -11.35 9.99 -17.30
CA GLY A 150 -12.80 10.11 -17.09
C GLY A 150 -13.56 8.78 -17.00
N LYS A 151 -12.84 7.63 -16.88
CA LYS A 151 -13.46 6.28 -16.84
C LYS A 151 -13.71 5.82 -15.39
N THR A 152 -14.36 6.65 -14.59
CA THR A 152 -14.58 6.45 -13.16
C THR A 152 -15.45 5.23 -12.82
N ARG A 153 -16.33 4.81 -13.73
CA ARG A 153 -17.13 3.58 -13.58
C ARG A 153 -16.28 2.33 -13.44
N VAL A 154 -15.10 2.29 -14.08
CA VAL A 154 -14.16 1.17 -13.93
C VAL A 154 -13.68 1.05 -12.49
N VAL A 155 -13.41 2.19 -11.84
CA VAL A 155 -13.00 2.24 -10.44
C VAL A 155 -14.11 1.68 -9.55
N MET A 156 -15.36 2.10 -9.78
CA MET A 156 -16.52 1.62 -9.04
C MET A 156 -16.72 0.09 -9.21
N TYR A 157 -16.68 -0.41 -10.45
CA TYR A 157 -16.84 -1.85 -10.68
C TYR A 157 -15.73 -2.69 -10.05
N ASN A 158 -14.48 -2.19 -10.05
CA ASN A 158 -13.39 -2.88 -9.37
C ASN A 158 -13.56 -2.86 -7.85
N SER A 159 -14.09 -1.77 -7.27
CA SER A 159 -14.42 -1.72 -5.84
C SER A 159 -15.55 -2.69 -5.48
N LEU A 160 -16.59 -2.83 -6.32
CA LEU A 160 -17.64 -3.82 -6.15
C LEU A 160 -17.09 -5.26 -6.24
N PHE A 161 -16.25 -5.53 -7.23
CA PHE A 161 -15.56 -6.81 -7.34
C PHE A 161 -14.77 -7.12 -6.07
N LEU A 162 -13.99 -6.15 -5.56
CA LEU A 162 -13.22 -6.28 -4.34
C LEU A 162 -14.12 -6.63 -3.15
N LEU A 163 -15.21 -5.89 -2.93
CA LEU A 163 -16.14 -6.10 -1.81
C LEU A 163 -16.79 -7.49 -1.88
N ILE A 164 -17.37 -7.84 -3.02
CA ILE A 164 -18.10 -9.10 -3.19
C ILE A 164 -17.14 -10.30 -3.06
N SER A 165 -16.01 -10.25 -3.77
CA SER A 165 -15.02 -11.33 -3.72
C SER A 165 -14.41 -11.45 -2.32
N ASN A 166 -14.20 -10.32 -1.62
CA ASN A 166 -13.71 -10.33 -0.26
C ASN A 166 -14.73 -10.96 0.71
N ALA A 167 -16.02 -10.65 0.57
CA ALA A 167 -17.08 -11.26 1.39
C ALA A 167 -17.12 -12.79 1.21
N ILE A 168 -17.13 -13.25 -0.04
CA ILE A 168 -17.20 -14.68 -0.37
C ILE A 168 -15.93 -15.40 0.13
N LEU A 169 -14.75 -14.88 -0.20
CA LEU A 169 -13.50 -15.55 0.14
C LEU A 169 -13.22 -15.53 1.64
N ASN A 170 -13.58 -14.44 2.34
CA ASN A 170 -13.53 -14.38 3.80
C ASN A 170 -14.38 -15.48 4.41
N TYR A 171 -15.64 -15.60 4.01
CA TYR A 171 -16.54 -16.65 4.53
C TYR A 171 -15.93 -18.05 4.37
N LEU A 172 -15.48 -18.37 3.16
CA LEU A 172 -14.90 -19.69 2.85
C LEU A 172 -13.61 -19.97 3.64
N LEU A 173 -12.71 -18.98 3.72
CA LEU A 173 -11.43 -19.17 4.39
C LEU A 173 -11.52 -19.06 5.91
N ILE A 174 -12.48 -18.32 6.46
CA ILE A 174 -12.74 -18.31 7.91
C ILE A 174 -13.17 -19.70 8.39
N ILE A 175 -14.05 -20.37 7.67
CA ILE A 175 -14.49 -21.75 8.00
C ILE A 175 -13.30 -22.71 8.00
N LYS A 176 -12.38 -22.57 7.04
CA LYS A 176 -11.27 -23.50 6.86
C LYS A 176 -10.04 -23.19 7.71
N PHE A 177 -9.70 -21.94 7.90
CA PHE A 177 -8.44 -21.46 8.52
C PHE A 177 -8.65 -20.49 9.69
N GLY A 178 -9.90 -20.28 10.11
CA GLY A 178 -10.22 -19.35 11.21
C GLY A 178 -9.84 -17.91 10.86
N MET A 179 -9.39 -17.16 11.86
CA MET A 179 -8.99 -15.75 11.70
C MET A 179 -7.86 -15.53 10.69
N LYS A 180 -6.92 -16.49 10.57
CA LYS A 180 -5.88 -16.42 9.53
C LYS A 180 -6.48 -16.43 8.13
N GLY A 181 -7.59 -17.18 7.95
CA GLY A 181 -8.34 -17.23 6.70
C GLY A 181 -8.88 -15.87 6.28
N ALA A 182 -9.41 -15.08 7.22
CA ALA A 182 -9.87 -13.72 6.95
C ALA A 182 -8.74 -12.81 6.44
N ALA A 183 -7.61 -12.81 7.14
CA ALA A 183 -6.45 -12.03 6.72
C ALA A 183 -5.94 -12.44 5.33
N MET A 184 -5.86 -13.75 5.06
CA MET A 184 -5.45 -14.28 3.76
C MET A 184 -6.44 -13.91 2.65
N ALA A 185 -7.75 -13.97 2.91
CA ALA A 185 -8.78 -13.60 1.95
C ALA A 185 -8.60 -12.17 1.46
N THR A 186 -8.46 -11.24 2.39
CA THR A 186 -8.26 -9.80 2.09
C THR A 186 -7.01 -9.57 1.26
N VAL A 187 -5.89 -10.22 1.59
CA VAL A 187 -4.65 -10.13 0.81
C VAL A 187 -4.86 -10.68 -0.60
N ILE A 188 -5.40 -11.90 -0.75
CA ILE A 188 -5.60 -12.55 -2.05
C ILE A 188 -6.51 -11.70 -2.95
N VAL A 189 -7.66 -11.26 -2.44
CA VAL A 189 -8.63 -10.50 -3.24
C VAL A 189 -8.06 -9.13 -3.64
N THR A 190 -7.28 -8.48 -2.77
CA THR A 190 -6.64 -7.22 -3.10
C THR A 190 -5.60 -7.40 -4.21
N TRP A 191 -4.79 -8.46 -4.17
CA TRP A 191 -3.87 -8.80 -5.26
C TRP A 191 -4.61 -9.05 -6.58
N LEU A 192 -5.71 -9.80 -6.55
CA LEU A 192 -6.55 -10.05 -7.74
C LEU A 192 -7.13 -8.73 -8.29
N SER A 193 -7.63 -7.85 -7.42
CA SER A 193 -8.14 -6.53 -7.80
C SER A 193 -7.07 -5.68 -8.50
N VAL A 194 -5.83 -5.70 -8.02
CA VAL A 194 -4.71 -4.99 -8.67
C VAL A 194 -4.37 -5.63 -10.02
N ILE A 195 -4.35 -6.94 -10.14
CA ILE A 195 -4.13 -7.64 -11.42
C ILE A 195 -5.21 -7.23 -12.43
N ILE A 196 -6.47 -7.16 -11.99
CA ILE A 196 -7.58 -6.69 -12.83
C ILE A 196 -7.34 -5.25 -13.28
N TYR A 197 -6.93 -4.34 -12.39
CA TYR A 197 -6.57 -2.97 -12.77
C TYR A 197 -5.48 -2.94 -13.83
N LEU A 198 -4.41 -3.72 -13.68
CA LEU A 198 -3.32 -3.77 -14.65
C LEU A 198 -3.80 -4.25 -16.04
N ILE A 199 -4.65 -5.29 -16.07
CA ILE A 199 -5.25 -5.78 -17.31
C ILE A 199 -6.14 -4.71 -17.95
N LEU A 200 -6.95 -4.01 -17.14
CA LEU A 200 -7.84 -2.97 -17.63
C LEU A 200 -7.08 -1.72 -18.10
N ILE A 201 -5.97 -1.34 -17.47
CA ILE A 201 -5.08 -0.28 -17.95
C ILE A 201 -4.60 -0.61 -19.36
N ALA A 202 -4.12 -1.83 -19.58
CA ALA A 202 -3.66 -2.23 -20.91
C ALA A 202 -4.79 -2.30 -21.96
N LYS A 203 -5.96 -2.87 -21.60
CA LYS A 203 -7.05 -3.13 -22.54
C LYS A 203 -7.95 -1.90 -22.78
N VAL A 204 -8.35 -1.21 -21.71
CA VAL A 204 -9.38 -0.14 -21.77
C VAL A 204 -8.74 1.21 -22.06
N LEU A 205 -7.57 1.48 -21.48
CA LEU A 205 -6.82 2.72 -21.71
C LEU A 205 -5.83 2.57 -22.86
N LYS A 206 -5.58 1.35 -23.34
CA LYS A 206 -4.60 1.05 -24.40
C LYS A 206 -3.18 1.54 -24.10
N LEU A 207 -2.83 1.58 -22.81
CA LEU A 207 -1.54 2.05 -22.35
C LEU A 207 -0.53 0.89 -22.25
N ASN A 208 0.72 1.17 -22.60
CA ASN A 208 1.79 0.19 -22.45
C ASN A 208 2.18 0.06 -20.97
N LEU A 209 1.88 -1.09 -20.34
CA LEU A 209 2.17 -1.34 -18.93
C LEU A 209 3.64 -1.13 -18.57
N ARG A 210 4.59 -1.44 -19.46
CA ARG A 210 6.03 -1.25 -19.21
C ARG A 210 6.42 0.21 -19.10
N ALA A 211 5.68 1.12 -19.75
CA ALA A 211 5.89 2.56 -19.65
C ALA A 211 5.42 3.11 -18.30
N PHE A 212 4.34 2.55 -17.76
CA PHE A 212 3.72 3.01 -16.50
C PHE A 212 4.28 2.28 -15.26
N PHE A 213 4.62 0.99 -15.40
CA PHE A 213 5.14 0.18 -14.29
C PHE A 213 6.57 -0.27 -14.60
N PRO A 214 7.57 0.28 -13.91
CA PRO A 214 8.98 -0.05 -14.13
C PRO A 214 9.31 -1.38 -13.43
N LEU A 215 8.74 -2.51 -13.91
CA LEU A 215 8.81 -3.84 -13.29
C LEU A 215 10.23 -4.26 -12.95
N GLY A 216 11.21 -3.98 -13.86
CA GLY A 216 12.62 -4.30 -13.60
C GLY A 216 13.18 -3.54 -12.39
N LYS A 217 12.80 -2.26 -12.20
CA LYS A 217 13.25 -1.46 -11.04
C LYS A 217 12.55 -1.91 -9.77
N ILE A 218 11.27 -2.28 -9.86
CA ILE A 218 10.48 -2.84 -8.75
C ILE A 218 11.11 -4.16 -8.29
N ALA A 219 11.35 -5.10 -9.22
CA ALA A 219 11.96 -6.39 -8.92
C ALA A 219 13.37 -6.23 -8.32
N LYS A 220 14.20 -5.34 -8.90
CA LYS A 220 15.55 -5.07 -8.38
C LYS A 220 15.52 -4.55 -6.95
N ASN A 221 14.56 -3.66 -6.63
CA ASN A 221 14.40 -3.16 -5.27
C ASN A 221 13.86 -4.24 -4.31
N ALA A 222 12.93 -5.09 -4.75
CA ALA A 222 12.44 -6.22 -3.96
C ALA A 222 13.58 -7.18 -3.60
N ILE A 223 14.41 -7.56 -4.57
CA ILE A 223 15.57 -8.44 -4.35
C ILE A 223 16.55 -7.81 -3.35
N LEU A 224 16.89 -6.54 -3.54
CA LEU A 224 17.77 -5.80 -2.63
C LEU A 224 17.23 -5.82 -1.20
N THR A 225 15.93 -5.53 -1.05
CA THR A 225 15.26 -5.52 0.26
C THR A 225 15.30 -6.89 0.92
N ILE A 226 15.05 -7.97 0.16
CA ILE A 226 15.09 -9.35 0.67
C ILE A 226 16.52 -9.70 1.15
N ILE A 227 17.55 -9.34 0.38
CA ILE A 227 18.94 -9.57 0.77
C ILE A 227 19.26 -8.83 2.07
N CYS A 228 18.93 -7.55 2.18
CA CYS A 228 19.16 -6.78 3.41
C CYS A 228 18.38 -7.34 4.60
N ALA A 229 17.13 -7.78 4.38
CA ALA A 229 16.28 -8.40 5.40
C ALA A 229 16.87 -9.72 5.92
N PHE A 230 17.43 -10.54 5.02
CA PHE A 230 18.10 -11.78 5.38
C PHE A 230 19.30 -11.54 6.32
N PHE A 231 20.16 -10.58 5.99
CA PHE A 231 21.29 -10.22 6.87
C PHE A 231 20.84 -9.64 8.21
N CYS A 232 19.81 -8.80 8.21
CA CYS A 232 19.22 -8.29 9.44
C CYS A 232 18.73 -9.42 10.36
N MET A 233 17.97 -10.38 9.81
CA MET A 233 17.46 -11.52 10.56
C MET A 233 18.61 -12.40 11.08
N LEU A 234 19.69 -12.57 10.31
CA LEU A 234 20.87 -13.32 10.73
C LEU A 234 21.54 -12.69 11.95
N ILE A 235 21.72 -11.36 11.95
CA ILE A 235 22.30 -10.61 13.08
C ILE A 235 21.43 -10.77 14.33
N ILE A 236 20.11 -10.61 14.19
CA ILE A 236 19.17 -10.75 15.31
C ILE A 236 19.23 -12.17 15.91
N LYS A 237 19.28 -13.19 15.04
CA LYS A 237 19.35 -14.59 15.46
C LYS A 237 20.65 -14.91 16.19
N LEU A 238 21.80 -14.40 15.72
CA LEU A 238 23.10 -14.55 16.38
C LEU A 238 23.11 -13.94 17.78
N GLY A 239 22.42 -12.82 17.98
CA GLY A 239 22.26 -12.17 19.28
C GLY A 239 21.14 -12.73 20.16
N LYS A 240 20.61 -13.94 19.86
CA LYS A 240 19.50 -14.58 20.59
C LYS A 240 18.27 -13.66 20.73
N SER A 241 18.02 -12.84 19.71
CA SER A 241 16.89 -11.89 19.64
C SER A 241 16.81 -10.90 20.81
N THR A 242 17.97 -10.51 21.37
CA THR A 242 18.02 -9.49 22.43
C THR A 242 17.83 -8.09 21.86
N ILE A 243 17.30 -7.16 22.64
CA ILE A 243 16.98 -5.77 22.20
C ILE A 243 18.18 -5.09 21.53
N PRO A 244 19.43 -5.11 22.07
CA PRO A 244 20.57 -4.50 21.41
C PRO A 244 20.83 -5.06 20.00
N PHE A 245 20.74 -6.39 19.83
CA PHE A 245 20.93 -7.01 18.50
C PHE A 245 19.77 -6.74 17.54
N MET A 246 18.55 -6.54 18.04
CA MET A 246 17.42 -6.08 17.22
C MET A 246 17.66 -4.67 16.71
N LEU A 247 18.09 -3.75 17.56
CA LEU A 247 18.42 -2.37 17.17
C LEU A 247 19.59 -2.36 16.18
N ALA A 248 20.67 -3.11 16.48
CA ALA A 248 21.81 -3.25 15.58
C ALA A 248 21.40 -3.79 14.21
N GLY A 249 20.58 -4.85 14.18
CA GLY A 249 20.07 -5.42 12.94
C GLY A 249 19.27 -4.42 12.11
N GLY A 250 18.41 -3.63 12.73
CA GLY A 250 17.65 -2.57 12.05
C GLY A 250 18.54 -1.47 11.49
N VAL A 251 19.55 -1.02 12.25
CA VAL A 251 20.54 -0.02 11.80
C VAL A 251 21.37 -0.57 10.63
N VAL A 252 21.88 -1.80 10.74
CA VAL A 252 22.63 -2.46 9.68
C VAL A 252 21.78 -2.63 8.42
N PHE A 253 20.50 -3.02 8.58
CA PHE A 253 19.56 -3.09 7.45
C PHE A 253 19.48 -1.76 6.71
N MET A 254 19.24 -0.65 7.43
CA MET A 254 19.08 0.67 6.84
C MET A 254 20.36 1.14 6.14
N ILE A 255 21.52 0.96 6.78
CA ILE A 255 22.82 1.34 6.20
C ILE A 255 23.10 0.49 4.95
N ALA A 256 22.93 -0.82 5.02
CA ALA A 256 23.14 -1.73 3.91
C ALA A 256 22.19 -1.42 2.74
N TYR A 257 20.90 -1.18 3.05
CA TYR A 257 19.90 -0.85 2.04
C TYR A 257 20.23 0.46 1.31
N LEU A 258 20.61 1.53 2.03
CA LEU A 258 20.99 2.81 1.43
C LEU A 258 22.29 2.68 0.61
N PHE A 259 23.31 2.03 1.16
CA PHE A 259 24.60 1.86 0.50
C PHE A 259 24.49 1.00 -0.77
N LEU A 260 23.92 -0.19 -0.66
CA LEU A 260 23.72 -1.09 -1.79
C LEU A 260 22.70 -0.54 -2.79
N GLY A 261 21.65 0.15 -2.30
CA GLY A 261 20.68 0.82 -3.13
C GLY A 261 21.31 1.88 -4.04
N LYS A 262 22.22 2.69 -3.50
CA LYS A 262 23.00 3.65 -4.29
C LYS A 262 23.92 2.94 -5.28
N LYS A 263 24.71 1.97 -4.83
CA LYS A 263 25.66 1.21 -5.68
C LYS A 263 24.95 0.46 -6.82
N THR A 264 23.77 -0.07 -6.58
CA THR A 264 22.98 -0.79 -7.59
C THR A 264 22.11 0.12 -8.46
N GLY A 265 22.03 1.43 -8.20
CA GLY A 265 21.18 2.37 -8.93
C GLY A 265 19.68 2.21 -8.66
N VAL A 266 19.29 1.54 -7.57
CA VAL A 266 17.92 1.52 -7.06
C VAL A 266 17.57 2.89 -6.48
N ILE A 267 18.49 3.47 -5.71
CA ILE A 267 18.41 4.81 -5.13
C ILE A 267 19.32 5.74 -5.93
N LEU A 268 18.75 6.79 -6.48
CA LEU A 268 19.48 7.82 -7.23
C LEU A 268 19.89 8.97 -6.30
N ASP A 269 20.93 9.73 -6.67
CA ASP A 269 21.37 10.88 -5.87
C ASP A 269 20.26 11.92 -5.68
N TYR A 270 19.39 12.09 -6.66
CA TYR A 270 18.21 12.95 -6.54
C TYR A 270 17.22 12.47 -5.45
N ASP A 271 17.03 11.16 -5.29
CA ASP A 271 16.14 10.62 -4.24
C ASP A 271 16.70 10.94 -2.84
N ILE A 272 18.03 10.90 -2.68
CA ILE A 272 18.70 11.27 -1.43
C ILE A 272 18.55 12.77 -1.14
N GLN A 273 18.65 13.62 -2.15
CA GLN A 273 18.45 15.07 -1.99
C GLN A 273 17.02 15.41 -1.56
N LEU A 274 16.02 14.73 -2.15
CA LEU A 274 14.62 14.88 -1.74
C LEU A 274 14.40 14.48 -0.28
N LEU A 275 14.95 13.34 0.15
CA LEU A 275 14.85 12.91 1.54
C LEU A 275 15.50 13.92 2.49
N LYS A 276 16.70 14.41 2.16
CA LYS A 276 17.37 15.45 2.95
C LYS A 276 16.53 16.73 3.04
N GLY A 277 15.92 17.18 1.93
CA GLY A 277 15.04 18.36 1.91
C GLY A 277 13.86 18.19 2.85
N ILE A 278 13.16 17.06 2.80
CA ILE A 278 12.01 16.76 3.67
C ILE A 278 12.44 16.78 5.15
N PHE A 279 13.56 16.16 5.51
CA PHE A 279 14.07 16.16 6.89
C PHE A 279 14.45 17.56 7.37
N THR A 280 15.09 18.36 6.53
CA THR A 280 15.52 19.74 6.88
C THR A 280 14.30 20.64 7.08
N ASP A 281 13.30 20.56 6.20
CA ASP A 281 12.08 21.34 6.30
C ASP A 281 11.23 20.96 7.51
N THR A 282 11.12 19.65 7.81
CA THR A 282 10.41 19.19 9.00
C THR A 282 11.11 19.62 10.28
N PHE A 283 12.43 19.49 10.34
CA PHE A 283 13.22 19.93 11.49
C PHE A 283 13.15 21.46 11.73
N ASN A 284 13.13 22.25 10.65
CA ASN A 284 12.97 23.69 10.73
C ASN A 284 11.56 24.13 11.17
N ARG A 285 10.52 23.33 10.84
CA ARG A 285 9.14 23.57 11.33
C ARG A 285 8.95 23.20 12.80
N LEU A 286 9.68 22.22 13.31
CA LEU A 286 9.65 21.81 14.73
C LEU A 286 10.44 22.77 15.64
N LYS A 287 11.30 23.62 15.07
CA LYS A 287 12.04 24.66 15.80
C LYS A 287 11.32 26.01 15.88
N LYS A 288 10.23 26.18 15.16
CA LYS A 288 9.33 27.34 15.23
C LYS A 288 8.09 27.00 16.07
#